data_db4b76769b3f3d932f6d2a8855caa035
#
_entry.id   db4b76769b3f3d932f6d2a8855caa035
#
_cell.length_a   1.000
_cell.length_b   1.000
_cell.length_c   1.000
_cell.angle_alpha   90.00
_cell.angle_beta   90.00
_cell.angle_gamma   90.00
#
_symmetry.space_group_name_H-M   'P 1'
#
loop_
_entity.id
_entity.type
_entity.pdbx_description
1 polymer ?
#
loop_
_entity_poly.entity_id
_entity_poly.type
_entity_poly.pdbx_seq_one_letter_code
_entity_poly.pdbx_strand_id
1 'polypeptide(L)'
;MFDYVFGYTISNDITAPKFFHEDGHWTLGKSFDTFTPLGPVIETEFDALAARIEAVHNDEKKQDSPTSLMIVSIQRMIAYLSNVMTLKPGDVILTGSPVGAEFLKENDEIACIIEGIGTLKNKVSKVKQTSVV
;
A
#
# COMPACT_ATOMS: atom_id res chain seq x y z
N MET A 1 7.63 7.64 -20.27
CA MET A 1 7.32 6.58 -19.28
C MET A 1 6.14 6.99 -18.40
N PHE A 2 6.11 8.18 -17.83
CA PHE A 2 4.95 8.68 -17.07
C PHE A 2 3.67 8.83 -17.92
N ASP A 3 3.77 8.90 -19.24
CA ASP A 3 2.63 8.91 -20.16
C ASP A 3 1.74 7.64 -20.05
N TYR A 4 2.23 6.60 -19.39
CA TYR A 4 1.49 5.35 -19.12
C TYR A 4 0.98 5.25 -17.68
N VAL A 5 1.28 6.24 -16.83
CA VAL A 5 0.78 6.30 -15.46
C VAL A 5 -0.49 7.14 -15.44
N PHE A 6 -1.62 6.51 -15.15
CA PHE A 6 -2.90 7.20 -15.08
C PHE A 6 -2.97 8.16 -13.88
N GLY A 7 -2.39 7.76 -12.74
CA GLY A 7 -2.40 8.58 -11.54
C GLY A 7 -1.85 7.82 -10.33
N TYR A 8 -1.98 8.46 -9.19
CA TYR A 8 -1.47 7.98 -7.91
C TYR A 8 -2.57 7.91 -6.87
N THR A 9 -2.50 6.92 -6.00
CA THR A 9 -3.45 6.76 -4.89
C THR A 9 -2.72 6.24 -3.67
N ILE A 10 -3.36 6.28 -2.52
CA ILE A 10 -2.83 5.71 -1.29
C ILE A 10 -3.22 4.24 -1.21
N SER A 11 -2.29 3.40 -0.79
CA SER A 11 -2.57 2.02 -0.40
C SER A 11 -2.05 1.76 1.01
N ASN A 12 -2.77 0.92 1.76
CA ASN A 12 -2.27 0.33 2.98
C ASN A 12 -1.99 -1.15 2.74
N ASP A 13 -0.71 -1.54 2.66
CA ASP A 13 -0.28 -2.91 2.39
C ASP A 13 -0.41 -3.79 3.64
N ILE A 14 -1.66 -4.10 4.01
CA ILE A 14 -1.97 -4.97 5.14
C ILE A 14 -1.36 -6.35 4.93
N THR A 15 -0.72 -6.86 5.98
CA THR A 15 0.05 -8.10 5.89
C THR A 15 -0.26 -9.03 7.05
N ALA A 16 -0.46 -10.32 6.76
CA ALA A 16 -0.59 -11.40 7.73
C ALA A 16 0.65 -12.32 7.68
N PRO A 17 1.76 -11.98 8.37
CA PRO A 17 3.05 -12.66 8.21
C PRO A 17 3.01 -14.16 8.56
N LYS A 18 2.11 -14.56 9.46
CA LYS A 18 1.92 -15.98 9.85
C LYS A 18 1.46 -16.89 8.69
N PHE A 19 1.01 -16.29 7.59
CA PHE A 19 0.60 -16.99 6.37
C PHE A 19 1.64 -16.92 5.26
N PHE A 20 2.85 -16.42 5.56
CA PHE A 20 3.95 -16.53 4.63
C PHE A 20 4.43 -17.98 4.55
N HIS A 21 4.71 -18.44 3.34
CA HIS A 21 5.25 -19.77 3.13
C HIS A 21 6.73 -19.83 3.56
N GLU A 22 7.18 -20.97 4.02
CA GLU A 22 8.58 -21.19 4.44
C GLU A 22 9.58 -20.92 3.31
N ASP A 23 9.18 -21.16 2.05
CA ASP A 23 9.96 -20.83 0.84
C ASP A 23 9.99 -19.33 0.49
N GLY A 24 9.45 -18.47 1.34
CA GLY A 24 9.47 -17.00 1.16
C GLY A 24 8.36 -16.43 0.28
N HIS A 25 7.34 -17.21 -0.11
CA HIS A 25 6.18 -16.72 -0.83
C HIS A 25 5.22 -15.95 0.09
N TRP A 26 4.99 -14.69 -0.22
CA TRP A 26 4.17 -13.78 0.58
C TRP A 26 2.72 -13.67 0.11
N THR A 27 2.41 -14.27 -1.04
CA THR A 27 1.12 -14.08 -1.73
C THR A 27 -0.08 -14.29 -0.84
N LEU A 28 -0.15 -15.41 -0.10
CA LEU A 28 -1.29 -15.68 0.77
C LEU A 28 -1.44 -14.65 1.88
N GLY A 29 -0.33 -14.26 2.51
CA GLY A 29 -0.33 -13.27 3.59
C GLY A 29 -0.70 -11.84 3.15
N LYS A 30 -0.82 -11.59 1.85
CA LYS A 30 -1.20 -10.32 1.23
C LYS A 30 -2.60 -10.35 0.59
N SER A 31 -3.22 -11.53 0.45
CA SER A 31 -4.38 -11.74 -0.44
C SER A 31 -5.70 -12.01 0.28
N PHE A 32 -5.77 -11.73 1.59
CA PHE A 32 -7.05 -11.85 2.29
C PHE A 32 -8.03 -10.77 1.83
N ASP A 33 -9.32 -11.11 1.88
CA ASP A 33 -10.39 -10.16 1.62
C ASP A 33 -10.19 -8.88 2.43
N THR A 34 -10.42 -7.74 1.83
CA THR A 34 -10.24 -6.39 2.38
C THR A 34 -8.80 -5.93 2.60
N PHE A 35 -7.80 -6.78 2.33
CA PHE A 35 -6.40 -6.36 2.31
C PHE A 35 -6.13 -5.46 1.10
N THR A 36 -5.06 -4.66 1.19
CA THR A 36 -4.68 -3.69 0.15
C THR A 36 -5.80 -2.67 -0.17
N PRO A 37 -6.42 -2.02 0.83
CA PRO A 37 -7.36 -0.95 0.55
C PRO A 37 -6.66 0.17 -0.23
N LEU A 38 -7.40 0.78 -1.18
CA LEU A 38 -6.94 1.86 -2.05
C LEU A 38 -7.85 3.09 -1.87
N GLY A 39 -7.30 4.27 -2.00
CA GLY A 39 -8.07 5.51 -1.97
C GLY A 39 -7.33 6.67 -1.29
N PRO A 40 -8.04 7.76 -0.96
CA PRO A 40 -9.48 8.02 -1.17
C PRO A 40 -9.83 8.39 -2.63
N VAL A 41 -8.84 8.85 -3.39
CA VAL A 41 -8.98 9.28 -4.79
C VAL A 41 -7.79 8.77 -5.61
N ILE A 42 -7.88 8.88 -6.93
CA ILE A 42 -6.74 8.79 -7.82
C ILE A 42 -6.40 10.23 -8.25
N GLU A 43 -5.20 10.69 -7.89
CA GLU A 43 -4.69 12.01 -8.28
C GLU A 43 -3.87 11.89 -9.55
N THR A 44 -4.25 12.59 -10.59
CA THR A 44 -3.63 12.49 -11.91
C THR A 44 -2.57 13.56 -12.17
N GLU A 45 -2.58 14.66 -11.41
CA GLU A 45 -1.60 15.74 -11.50
C GLU A 45 -0.74 15.81 -10.23
N PHE A 46 -0.05 14.70 -9.91
CA PHE A 46 0.67 14.53 -8.66
C PHE A 46 2.19 14.41 -8.86
N ASP A 47 2.96 15.22 -8.13
CA ASP A 47 4.41 15.07 -8.07
C ASP A 47 4.83 13.99 -7.07
N ALA A 48 4.89 12.76 -7.56
CA ALA A 48 5.27 11.60 -6.75
C ALA A 48 6.73 11.63 -6.24
N LEU A 49 7.57 12.54 -6.72
CA LEU A 49 8.99 12.63 -6.32
C LEU A 49 9.20 13.60 -5.15
N ALA A 50 8.23 14.48 -4.88
CA ALA A 50 8.31 15.53 -3.86
C ALA A 50 7.28 15.38 -2.74
N ALA A 51 6.62 14.24 -2.64
CA ALA A 51 5.56 14.01 -1.64
C ALA A 51 6.11 13.48 -0.31
N ARG A 52 5.29 13.63 0.73
CA ARG A 52 5.51 13.04 2.04
C ARG A 52 4.46 11.96 2.31
N ILE A 53 4.91 10.82 2.83
CA ILE A 53 4.06 9.68 3.20
C ILE A 53 4.08 9.53 4.72
N GLU A 54 2.91 9.46 5.33
CA GLU A 54 2.75 9.24 6.76
C GLU A 54 1.78 8.08 7.01
N ALA A 55 2.00 7.37 8.11
CA ALA A 55 1.01 6.44 8.67
C ALA A 55 0.82 6.70 10.17
N VAL A 56 -0.45 6.80 10.57
CA VAL A 56 -0.88 7.02 11.95
C VAL A 56 -1.69 5.80 12.40
N HIS A 57 -1.28 5.20 13.51
CA HIS A 57 -1.93 4.05 14.12
C HIS A 57 -2.45 4.46 15.51
N ASN A 58 -3.77 4.43 15.72
CA ASN A 58 -4.42 4.87 16.95
C ASN A 58 -3.90 6.22 17.45
N ASP A 59 -3.93 7.24 16.59
CA ASP A 59 -3.47 8.62 16.85
C ASP A 59 -1.96 8.78 17.04
N GLU A 60 -1.17 7.72 16.92
CA GLU A 60 0.29 7.77 17.01
C GLU A 60 0.94 7.66 15.63
N LYS A 61 1.79 8.62 15.26
CA LYS A 61 2.50 8.59 13.98
C LYS A 61 3.59 7.52 14.02
N LYS A 62 3.48 6.52 13.13
CA LYS A 62 4.39 5.37 13.05
C LYS A 62 5.29 5.41 11.82
N GLN A 63 4.82 5.97 10.74
CA GLN A 63 5.61 6.16 9.52
C GLN A 63 5.60 7.62 9.12
N ASP A 64 6.75 8.12 8.68
CA ASP A 64 6.91 9.49 8.23
C ASP A 64 8.17 9.59 7.36
N SER A 65 8.01 9.75 6.05
CA SER A 65 9.12 9.76 5.11
C SER A 65 8.80 10.50 3.82
N PRO A 66 9.73 11.23 3.24
CA PRO A 66 9.57 11.76 1.89
C PRO A 66 9.76 10.64 0.85
N THR A 67 9.04 10.75 -0.27
CA THR A 67 9.17 9.81 -1.40
C THR A 67 10.55 9.82 -2.05
N SER A 68 11.31 10.89 -1.88
CA SER A 68 12.70 11.00 -2.35
C SER A 68 13.66 9.97 -1.74
N LEU A 69 13.26 9.32 -0.62
CA LEU A 69 14.04 8.24 0.02
C LEU A 69 13.69 6.84 -0.49
N MET A 70 12.87 6.72 -1.53
CA MET A 70 12.59 5.43 -2.16
C MET A 70 13.88 4.78 -2.67
N ILE A 71 14.12 3.52 -2.30
CA ILE A 71 15.32 2.76 -2.72
C ILE A 71 15.32 2.53 -4.23
N VAL A 72 14.14 2.24 -4.79
CA VAL A 72 13.95 2.05 -6.23
C VAL A 72 12.99 3.13 -6.74
N SER A 73 13.39 3.89 -7.75
CA SER A 73 12.52 4.91 -8.32
C SER A 73 11.30 4.29 -9.03
N ILE A 74 10.20 5.03 -9.10
CA ILE A 74 8.96 4.61 -9.79
C ILE A 74 9.26 4.24 -11.25
N GLN A 75 10.09 5.05 -11.95
CA GLN A 75 10.48 4.78 -13.32
C GLN A 75 11.17 3.41 -13.47
N ARG A 76 12.07 3.11 -12.53
CA ARG A 76 12.82 1.84 -12.56
C ARG A 76 11.92 0.65 -12.25
N MET A 77 10.95 0.82 -11.34
CA MET A 77 9.95 -0.22 -11.04
C MET A 77 9.11 -0.53 -12.28
N ILE A 78 8.55 0.50 -12.93
CA ILE A 78 7.73 0.33 -14.13
C ILE A 78 8.54 -0.31 -15.25
N ALA A 79 9.76 0.16 -15.50
CA ALA A 79 10.65 -0.41 -16.52
C ALA A 79 10.97 -1.89 -16.25
N TYR A 80 11.25 -2.24 -15.00
CA TYR A 80 11.52 -3.63 -14.63
C TYR A 80 10.30 -4.52 -14.84
N LEU A 81 9.13 -4.11 -14.31
CA LEU A 81 7.89 -4.89 -14.40
C LEU A 81 7.43 -5.07 -15.85
N SER A 82 7.52 -4.03 -16.68
CA SER A 82 7.14 -4.10 -18.09
C SER A 82 8.04 -5.01 -18.94
N ASN A 83 9.26 -5.27 -18.49
CA ASN A 83 10.14 -6.26 -19.13
C ASN A 83 9.80 -7.71 -18.74
N VAL A 84 9.09 -7.91 -17.64
CA VAL A 84 8.75 -9.24 -17.11
C VAL A 84 7.31 -9.62 -17.46
N MET A 85 6.39 -8.65 -17.49
CA MET A 85 4.98 -8.90 -17.73
C MET A 85 4.33 -7.75 -18.50
N THR A 86 3.24 -8.04 -19.20
CA THR A 86 2.43 -7.00 -19.85
C THR A 86 1.60 -6.26 -18.82
N LEU A 87 1.90 -4.99 -18.61
CA LEU A 87 1.08 -4.09 -17.80
C LEU A 87 -0.15 -3.64 -18.60
N LYS A 88 -1.31 -3.63 -17.95
CA LYS A 88 -2.60 -3.28 -18.54
C LYS A 88 -3.22 -2.08 -17.83
N PRO A 89 -4.12 -1.33 -18.47
CA PRO A 89 -4.92 -0.32 -17.77
C PRO A 89 -5.67 -0.93 -16.58
N GLY A 90 -5.53 -0.31 -15.42
CA GLY A 90 -6.08 -0.80 -14.15
C GLY A 90 -5.11 -1.60 -13.28
N ASP A 91 -3.93 -1.96 -13.79
CA ASP A 91 -2.89 -2.55 -12.95
C ASP A 91 -2.40 -1.55 -11.90
N VAL A 92 -2.20 -2.03 -10.68
CA VAL A 92 -1.73 -1.23 -9.55
C VAL A 92 -0.34 -1.70 -9.13
N ILE A 93 0.59 -0.76 -9.01
CA ILE A 93 1.95 -1.04 -8.53
C ILE A 93 2.09 -0.44 -7.13
N LEU A 94 2.26 -1.30 -6.13
CA LEU A 94 2.62 -0.87 -4.78
C LEU A 94 4.12 -0.61 -4.73
N THR A 95 4.48 0.63 -4.39
CA THR A 95 5.87 1.10 -4.47
C THR A 95 6.66 0.86 -3.19
N GLY A 96 6.04 0.22 -2.20
CA GLY A 96 6.62 -0.01 -0.88
C GLY A 96 6.19 1.03 0.14
N SER A 97 6.62 0.83 1.38
CA SER A 97 6.28 1.67 2.52
C SER A 97 7.53 2.06 3.33
N PRO A 98 7.50 3.20 4.05
CA PRO A 98 8.53 3.56 5.01
C PRO A 98 8.65 2.55 6.16
N VAL A 99 9.75 2.63 6.90
CA VAL A 99 9.92 1.92 8.17
C VAL A 99 8.85 2.35 9.19
N GLY A 100 8.45 1.45 10.10
CA GLY A 100 7.46 1.72 11.15
C GLY A 100 6.17 0.90 11.01
N ALA A 101 6.21 -0.20 10.24
CA ALA A 101 5.09 -1.15 10.21
C ALA A 101 4.90 -1.81 11.59
N GLU A 102 3.65 -1.96 12.02
CA GLU A 102 3.28 -2.55 13.30
C GLU A 102 2.20 -3.62 13.14
N PHE A 103 2.08 -4.48 14.15
CA PHE A 103 0.97 -5.44 14.23
C PHE A 103 -0.32 -4.74 14.62
N LEU A 104 -1.38 -5.04 13.87
CA LEU A 104 -2.71 -4.51 14.09
C LEU A 104 -3.55 -5.44 14.96
N LYS A 105 -4.41 -4.85 15.79
CA LYS A 105 -5.39 -5.53 16.65
C LYS A 105 -6.80 -5.17 16.23
N GLU A 106 -7.76 -5.95 16.71
CA GLU A 106 -9.18 -5.62 16.51
C GLU A 106 -9.50 -4.23 17.10
N ASN A 107 -10.25 -3.45 16.34
CA ASN A 107 -10.64 -2.06 16.58
C ASN A 107 -9.54 -1.01 16.38
N ASP A 108 -8.31 -1.37 16.04
CA ASP A 108 -7.31 -0.39 15.65
C ASP A 108 -7.76 0.43 14.44
N GLU A 109 -7.37 1.69 14.44
CA GLU A 109 -7.56 2.62 13.32
C GLU A 109 -6.21 2.98 12.70
N ILE A 110 -6.14 2.89 11.37
CA ILE A 110 -4.97 3.25 10.61
C ILE A 110 -5.34 4.36 9.62
N ALA A 111 -4.57 5.44 9.61
CA ALA A 111 -4.66 6.49 8.62
C ALA A 111 -3.35 6.57 7.85
N CYS A 112 -3.39 6.26 6.56
CA CYS A 112 -2.28 6.50 5.63
C CYS A 112 -2.52 7.84 4.95
N ILE A 113 -1.52 8.72 4.96
CA ILE A 113 -1.64 10.10 4.50
C ILE A 113 -0.56 10.34 3.46
N ILE A 114 -0.95 10.91 2.32
CA ILE A 114 -0.02 11.44 1.32
C ILE A 114 -0.46 12.87 1.00
N GLU A 115 0.44 13.81 1.24
CA GLU A 115 0.22 15.21 0.88
C GLU A 115 -0.09 15.34 -0.62
N GLY A 116 -1.16 16.04 -0.95
CA GLY A 116 -1.65 16.19 -2.32
C GLY A 116 -2.65 15.11 -2.78
N ILE A 117 -2.76 13.96 -2.07
CA ILE A 117 -3.76 12.92 -2.38
C ILE A 117 -4.86 12.87 -1.31
N GLY A 118 -4.47 12.96 -0.02
CA GLY A 118 -5.42 12.94 1.09
C GLY A 118 -5.11 11.90 2.15
N THR A 119 -6.16 11.31 2.73
CA THR A 119 -6.06 10.36 3.83
C THR A 119 -6.93 9.14 3.58
N LEU A 120 -6.32 7.96 3.57
CA LEU A 120 -6.99 6.66 3.56
C LEU A 120 -7.10 6.15 4.99
N LYS A 121 -8.33 6.05 5.52
CA LYS A 121 -8.58 5.54 6.87
C LYS A 121 -9.22 4.15 6.82
N ASN A 122 -8.71 3.26 7.64
CA ASN A 122 -9.23 1.90 7.78
C ASN A 122 -9.36 1.55 9.26
N LYS A 123 -10.37 0.74 9.59
CA LYS A 123 -10.55 0.16 10.91
C LYS A 123 -10.42 -1.35 10.82
N VAL A 124 -9.69 -1.93 11.76
CA VAL A 124 -9.50 -3.39 11.84
C VAL A 124 -10.69 -4.03 12.50
N SER A 125 -11.27 -5.05 11.86
CA SER A 125 -12.33 -5.85 12.44
C SER A 125 -12.00 -7.34 12.33
N LYS A 126 -12.46 -8.14 13.28
CA LYS A 126 -12.41 -9.60 13.13
C LYS A 126 -13.42 -10.06 12.11
N VAL A 127 -13.00 -10.93 11.21
CA VAL A 127 -13.94 -11.69 10.39
C VAL A 127 -14.72 -12.61 11.32
N LYS A 128 -16.06 -12.50 11.34
CA LYS A 128 -16.92 -13.50 11.97
C LYS A 128 -16.67 -14.80 11.20
N GLN A 129 -16.08 -15.80 11.85
CA GLN A 129 -16.01 -17.14 11.25
C GLN A 129 -17.45 -17.60 11.01
N THR A 130 -17.85 -17.58 9.76
CA THR A 130 -19.04 -18.34 9.33
C THR A 130 -18.57 -19.79 9.38
N SER A 131 -19.15 -20.58 10.28
CA SER A 131 -18.92 -22.02 10.30
C SER A 131 -19.24 -22.54 8.91
N VAL A 132 -18.20 -22.96 8.19
CA VAL A 132 -18.38 -23.75 6.97
C VAL A 132 -18.90 -25.10 7.45
N VAL A 133 -20.19 -25.34 7.19
CA VAL A 133 -20.84 -26.65 7.42
C VAL A 133 -20.35 -27.62 6.35
#